data_8dd22fa945967d2d17d418e02b80f08c
#
_entry.id   8dd22fa945967d2d17d418e02b80f08c
#
_cell.length_a   1.000
_cell.length_b   1.000
_cell.length_c   1.000
_cell.angle_alpha   90.00
_cell.angle_beta   90.00
_cell.angle_gamma   90.00
#
_symmetry.space_group_name_H-M   'P 1'
#
loop_
_entity.id
_entity.type
_entity.pdbx_description
1 polymer ?
#
loop_
_entity_poly.entity_id
_entity_poly.type
_entity_poly.pdbx_seq_one_letter_code
_entity_poly.pdbx_strand_id
1 'polypeptide(L)'
;MMVLALASTILRSTSPRGFGLGAFCREGNGSLRSGLARPGLRGLLGVLFIAIGVPAFGAELDLISARPGEGEETVYSLKLQVLAVMTVLTVLPGLLMTTTAFTRVLIVLAVLRQGLGTQQTPSNQILAGMALFLTLFIMGPVVSQAWEQGASPYLEDEIGTEVAFERTVAPFREFMLSQTRESDLALFADLSGGQRFNRPDDIPLTLLIPAFVISELKTAFQIGFLILIPFLVIDLVVASVLMSMGMVMLSPLIISLPFKLMLFVLVDGWALLMSTLAASFVAG
;
A
#
# COMPACT_ATOMS: atom_id res chain seq x y z
N MET A 1 21.94 -15.29 19.52
CA MET A 1 23.11 -14.87 18.71
C MET A 1 22.93 -15.09 17.20
N MET A 2 22.35 -16.22 16.76
CA MET A 2 22.16 -16.50 15.32
C MET A 2 21.16 -15.57 14.60
N VAL A 3 20.09 -15.11 15.26
CA VAL A 3 19.07 -14.19 14.71
C VAL A 3 19.64 -12.78 14.52
N LEU A 4 20.52 -12.31 15.41
CA LEU A 4 21.21 -11.02 15.29
C LEU A 4 22.27 -11.03 14.17
N ALA A 5 22.89 -12.17 13.90
CA ALA A 5 23.84 -12.34 12.81
C ALA A 5 23.14 -12.33 11.44
N LEU A 6 21.94 -12.92 11.30
CA LEU A 6 21.12 -12.88 10.08
C LEU A 6 20.60 -11.47 9.80
N ALA A 7 20.14 -10.74 10.82
CA ALA A 7 19.73 -9.35 10.68
C ALA A 7 20.89 -8.44 10.25
N SER A 8 22.10 -8.65 10.78
CA SER A 8 23.30 -7.89 10.42
C SER A 8 23.79 -8.18 9.00
N THR A 9 23.58 -9.39 8.48
CA THR A 9 23.97 -9.78 7.12
C THR A 9 23.03 -9.19 6.08
N ILE A 10 21.73 -9.10 6.39
CA ILE A 10 20.73 -8.47 5.51
C ILE A 10 20.92 -6.95 5.45
N LEU A 11 21.28 -6.32 6.58
CA LEU A 11 21.57 -4.87 6.65
C LEU A 11 22.90 -4.49 5.94
N ARG A 12 23.85 -5.42 5.78
CA ARG A 12 25.10 -5.16 5.05
C ARG A 12 24.95 -5.24 3.53
N SER A 13 23.96 -5.95 3.04
CA SER A 13 23.73 -6.12 1.60
C SER A 13 22.99 -4.93 0.95
N THR A 14 22.39 -4.02 1.73
CA THR A 14 21.56 -2.94 1.22
C THR A 14 22.02 -1.53 1.62
N SER A 15 23.32 -1.33 1.91
CA SER A 15 23.82 0.01 2.24
C SER A 15 24.25 0.77 0.99
N PRO A 16 23.49 1.76 0.53
CA PRO A 16 24.03 2.88 -0.20
C PRO A 16 24.56 3.93 0.80
N ARG A 17 25.72 4.43 0.48
CA ARG A 17 26.58 5.39 1.17
C ARG A 17 25.82 6.58 1.76
N GLY A 18 26.01 6.80 3.05
CA GLY A 18 26.13 8.14 3.63
C GLY A 18 24.84 8.90 3.91
N PHE A 19 24.09 8.50 4.95
CA PHE A 19 23.23 9.43 5.67
C PHE A 19 23.72 9.51 7.11
N GLY A 20 24.44 10.61 7.42
CA GLY A 20 25.00 10.88 8.73
C GLY A 20 23.89 11.12 9.77
N LEU A 21 23.79 10.20 10.72
CA LEU A 21 22.93 10.27 11.93
C LEU A 21 23.41 11.29 12.98
N GLY A 22 24.23 12.28 12.57
CA GLY A 22 24.85 13.26 13.47
C GLY A 22 24.15 14.62 13.61
N ALA A 23 23.07 14.91 12.88
CA ALA A 23 22.50 16.27 12.82
C ALA A 23 21.12 16.45 13.46
N PHE A 24 20.56 15.45 14.16
CA PHE A 24 19.18 15.55 14.66
C PHE A 24 19.03 15.90 16.15
N CYS A 25 20.11 16.08 16.87
CA CYS A 25 20.07 16.34 18.32
C CYS A 25 20.58 17.70 18.78
N ARG A 26 20.64 18.74 17.94
CA ARG A 26 20.97 20.09 18.42
C ARG A 26 20.26 21.14 17.60
N GLU A 27 19.10 21.55 18.08
CA GLU A 27 18.54 22.89 18.08
C GLU A 27 17.06 22.81 18.46
N GLY A 28 16.83 22.74 19.74
CA GLY A 28 15.58 23.07 20.37
C GLY A 28 15.51 24.57 20.58
N ASN A 29 14.48 25.17 20.17
CA ASN A 29 13.93 26.47 20.48
C ASN A 29 13.83 27.41 19.28
N GLY A 30 12.65 27.55 18.73
CA GLY A 30 12.32 28.66 17.85
C GLY A 30 11.34 28.30 16.74
N SER A 31 10.09 28.71 16.92
CA SER A 31 9.07 28.85 15.87
C SER A 31 8.35 27.57 15.37
N LEU A 32 7.46 27.05 16.21
CA LEU A 32 6.39 26.10 15.82
C LEU A 32 5.18 26.77 15.12
N ARG A 33 5.38 27.89 14.40
CA ARG A 33 4.24 28.62 13.80
C ARG A 33 4.22 28.75 12.28
N SER A 34 5.12 28.15 11.54
CA SER A 34 5.13 28.30 10.06
C SER A 34 5.18 27.01 9.23
N GLY A 35 5.05 25.81 9.84
CA GLY A 35 5.21 24.52 9.16
C GLY A 35 3.93 23.86 8.60
N LEU A 36 2.73 24.43 8.84
CA LEU A 36 1.45 23.80 8.45
C LEU A 36 0.88 24.30 7.11
N ALA A 37 1.65 25.04 6.34
CA ALA A 37 1.22 25.59 5.05
C ALA A 37 1.88 24.90 3.85
N ARG A 38 2.03 23.57 3.87
CA ARG A 38 2.34 22.80 2.66
C ARG A 38 1.03 22.45 1.95
N PRO A 39 0.79 22.95 0.73
CA PRO A 39 -0.47 22.72 0.00
C PRO A 39 -0.77 21.22 -0.24
N GLY A 40 0.26 20.36 -0.32
CA GLY A 40 0.10 18.92 -0.50
C GLY A 40 -0.64 18.20 0.63
N LEU A 41 -0.53 18.65 1.88
CA LEU A 41 -1.20 18.00 3.02
C LEU A 41 -2.70 18.31 3.05
N ARG A 42 -3.13 19.49 2.56
CA ARG A 42 -4.55 19.85 2.44
C ARG A 42 -5.25 19.08 1.33
N GLY A 43 -4.55 18.82 0.21
CA GLY A 43 -5.04 17.97 -0.87
C GLY A 43 -5.18 16.50 -0.44
N LEU A 44 -4.20 15.98 0.31
CA LEU A 44 -4.20 14.61 0.82
C LEU A 44 -5.34 14.37 1.81
N LEU A 45 -5.61 15.32 2.72
CA LEU A 45 -6.74 15.28 3.65
C LEU A 45 -8.09 15.38 2.92
N GLY A 46 -8.17 16.15 1.83
CA GLY A 46 -9.37 16.24 1.00
C GLY A 46 -9.71 14.92 0.30
N VAL A 47 -8.72 14.27 -0.29
CA VAL A 47 -8.88 12.95 -0.94
C VAL A 47 -9.21 11.86 0.09
N LEU A 48 -8.59 11.90 1.28
CA LEU A 48 -8.87 10.98 2.38
C LEU A 48 -10.30 11.16 2.91
N PHE A 49 -10.80 12.41 3.01
CA PHE A 49 -12.16 12.69 3.45
C PHE A 49 -13.21 12.20 2.44
N ILE A 50 -12.91 12.26 1.14
CA ILE A 50 -13.77 11.72 0.06
C ILE A 50 -13.78 10.18 0.07
N ALA A 51 -12.65 9.55 0.35
CA ALA A 51 -12.52 8.08 0.37
C ALA A 51 -13.18 7.41 1.60
N ILE A 52 -13.26 8.10 2.74
CA ILE A 52 -13.80 7.57 4.01
C ILE A 52 -15.29 7.94 4.19
N GLY A 53 -15.77 8.96 3.47
CA GLY A 53 -17.09 9.57 3.67
C GLY A 53 -18.29 8.91 2.97
N VAL A 54 -18.16 7.72 2.37
CA VAL A 54 -19.18 7.16 1.47
C VAL A 54 -20.09 6.07 2.06
N PRO A 55 -20.40 5.92 3.33
CA PRO A 55 -21.61 5.14 3.63
C PRO A 55 -22.76 5.89 4.32
N ALA A 56 -22.79 7.21 4.40
CA ALA A 56 -23.83 7.86 5.21
C ALA A 56 -24.41 9.16 4.67
N PHE A 57 -24.25 9.51 3.41
CA PHE A 57 -24.98 10.65 2.85
C PHE A 57 -26.02 10.18 1.83
N GLY A 58 -27.19 9.78 2.36
CA GLY A 58 -28.45 9.98 1.69
C GLY A 58 -28.80 11.48 1.66
N ALA A 59 -27.86 12.32 1.22
CA ALA A 59 -28.17 13.67 0.83
C ALA A 59 -28.74 13.57 -0.58
N GLU A 60 -29.99 13.92 -0.73
CA GLU A 60 -30.62 14.25 -1.99
C GLU A 60 -29.66 15.15 -2.77
N LEU A 61 -28.86 14.53 -3.64
CA LEU A 61 -28.17 15.23 -4.71
C LEU A 61 -29.27 15.65 -5.68
N ASP A 62 -29.86 16.80 -5.41
CA ASP A 62 -30.75 17.54 -6.30
C ASP A 62 -29.95 18.08 -7.51
N LEU A 63 -29.12 17.20 -8.09
CA LEU A 63 -28.38 17.41 -9.33
C LEU A 63 -29.22 17.03 -10.55
N ILE A 64 -30.47 16.63 -10.34
CA ILE A 64 -31.40 16.28 -11.44
C ILE A 64 -32.66 17.15 -11.30
N SER A 65 -32.53 18.44 -11.41
CA SER A 65 -33.63 19.24 -11.95
C SER A 65 -33.63 19.00 -13.48
N ALA A 66 -34.08 17.83 -13.89
CA ALA A 66 -34.42 17.55 -15.25
C ALA A 66 -35.63 18.42 -15.60
N ARG A 67 -35.40 19.59 -16.19
CA ARG A 67 -36.44 20.24 -16.97
C ARG A 67 -36.79 19.27 -18.09
N PRO A 68 -38.08 18.93 -18.31
CA PRO A 68 -38.49 18.11 -19.44
C PRO A 68 -38.24 18.93 -20.72
N GLY A 69 -37.11 18.61 -21.36
CA GLY A 69 -36.86 19.01 -22.76
C GLY A 69 -37.42 17.93 -23.67
N GLU A 70 -38.23 18.31 -24.63
CA GLU A 70 -38.82 17.46 -25.64
C GLU A 70 -37.74 16.68 -26.40
N GLY A 71 -37.67 15.35 -26.15
CA GLY A 71 -36.80 14.45 -26.92
C GLY A 71 -36.40 13.21 -26.11
N GLU A 72 -36.91 12.03 -26.46
CA GLU A 72 -36.59 10.73 -25.83
C GLU A 72 -35.08 10.42 -25.81
N GLU A 73 -34.30 10.91 -26.76
CA GLU A 73 -32.86 10.66 -26.87
C GLU A 73 -32.01 11.28 -25.73
N THR A 74 -32.41 12.43 -25.20
CA THR A 74 -31.67 13.11 -24.14
C THR A 74 -31.79 12.45 -22.77
N VAL A 75 -32.92 11.78 -22.51
CA VAL A 75 -33.18 11.10 -21.24
C VAL A 75 -32.36 9.83 -21.10
N TYR A 76 -32.10 9.13 -22.19
CA TYR A 76 -31.26 7.92 -22.20
C TYR A 76 -29.77 8.24 -21.99
N SER A 77 -29.28 9.32 -22.60
CA SER A 77 -27.86 9.74 -22.43
C SER A 77 -27.55 10.14 -20.98
N LEU A 78 -28.44 10.87 -20.30
CA LEU A 78 -28.29 11.22 -18.89
C LEU A 78 -28.30 10.01 -17.96
N LYS A 79 -29.19 9.03 -18.19
CA LYS A 79 -29.24 7.80 -17.42
C LYS A 79 -27.96 6.96 -17.58
N LEU A 80 -27.44 6.89 -18.80
CA LEU A 80 -26.22 6.15 -19.11
C LEU A 80 -24.97 6.83 -18.50
N GLN A 81 -24.92 8.15 -18.51
CA GLN A 81 -23.85 8.92 -17.88
C GLN A 81 -23.84 8.74 -16.36
N VAL A 82 -24.99 8.81 -15.71
CA VAL A 82 -25.11 8.58 -14.25
C VAL A 82 -24.69 7.14 -13.91
N LEU A 83 -25.12 6.15 -14.68
CA LEU A 83 -24.73 4.76 -14.50
C LEU A 83 -23.20 4.58 -14.64
N ALA A 84 -22.59 5.20 -15.65
CA ALA A 84 -21.15 5.16 -15.85
C ALA A 84 -20.39 5.78 -14.66
N VAL A 85 -20.81 6.97 -14.20
CA VAL A 85 -20.20 7.62 -13.02
C VAL A 85 -20.33 6.76 -11.78
N MET A 86 -21.51 6.19 -11.50
CA MET A 86 -21.72 5.29 -10.36
C MET A 86 -20.84 4.04 -10.44
N THR A 87 -20.70 3.46 -11.64
CA THR A 87 -19.82 2.31 -11.87
C THR A 87 -18.35 2.67 -11.60
N VAL A 88 -17.89 3.80 -12.12
CA VAL A 88 -16.52 4.29 -11.88
C VAL A 88 -16.28 4.54 -10.39
N LEU A 89 -17.20 5.22 -9.71
CA LEU A 89 -17.08 5.47 -8.26
C LEU A 89 -17.01 4.18 -7.44
N THR A 90 -17.71 3.14 -7.86
CA THR A 90 -17.71 1.84 -7.16
C THR A 90 -16.40 1.07 -7.37
N VAL A 91 -15.82 1.13 -8.57
CA VAL A 91 -14.60 0.40 -8.92
C VAL A 91 -13.32 1.15 -8.52
N LEU A 92 -13.37 2.48 -8.51
CA LEU A 92 -12.21 3.34 -8.24
C LEU A 92 -11.46 3.01 -6.93
N PRO A 93 -12.11 2.80 -5.77
CA PRO A 93 -11.40 2.45 -4.53
C PRO A 93 -10.61 1.14 -4.66
N GLY A 94 -11.18 0.14 -5.36
CA GLY A 94 -10.49 -1.13 -5.62
C GLY A 94 -9.25 -0.95 -6.48
N LEU A 95 -9.34 -0.16 -7.54
CA LEU A 95 -8.20 0.17 -8.39
C LEU A 95 -7.11 0.92 -7.61
N LEU A 96 -7.46 1.92 -6.82
CA LEU A 96 -6.49 2.66 -6.01
C LEU A 96 -5.77 1.76 -5.01
N MET A 97 -6.48 0.82 -4.37
CA MET A 97 -5.86 -0.14 -3.45
C MET A 97 -4.91 -1.10 -4.17
N THR A 98 -5.23 -1.52 -5.39
CA THR A 98 -4.41 -2.48 -6.14
C THR A 98 -3.22 -1.84 -6.87
N THR A 99 -3.24 -0.54 -7.15
CA THR A 99 -2.16 0.19 -7.84
C THR A 99 -1.21 0.94 -6.89
N THR A 100 -1.37 0.75 -5.59
CA THR A 100 -0.55 1.40 -4.55
C THR A 100 0.17 0.39 -3.67
N ALA A 101 0.98 0.88 -2.73
CA ALA A 101 1.67 0.07 -1.73
C ALA A 101 0.73 -0.72 -0.78
N PHE A 102 -0.59 -0.46 -0.81
CA PHE A 102 -1.57 -0.98 0.14
C PHE A 102 -1.60 -2.51 0.18
N THR A 103 -1.57 -3.16 -0.97
CA THR A 103 -1.67 -4.62 -1.07
C THR A 103 -0.50 -5.31 -0.36
N ARG A 104 0.74 -4.89 -0.59
CA ARG A 104 1.93 -5.45 0.08
C ARG A 104 1.85 -5.26 1.58
N VAL A 105 1.58 -4.05 2.03
CA VAL A 105 1.52 -3.70 3.45
C VAL A 105 0.44 -4.52 4.17
N LEU A 106 -0.77 -4.58 3.61
CA LEU A 106 -1.88 -5.31 4.22
C LEU A 106 -1.58 -6.80 4.37
N ILE A 107 -1.01 -7.43 3.33
CA ILE A 107 -0.68 -8.87 3.35
C ILE A 107 0.40 -9.14 4.39
N VAL A 108 1.46 -8.34 4.45
CA VAL A 108 2.53 -8.55 5.44
C VAL A 108 2.01 -8.39 6.86
N LEU A 109 1.15 -7.41 7.14
CA LEU A 109 0.50 -7.24 8.44
C LEU A 109 -0.41 -8.42 8.79
N ALA A 110 -1.15 -8.95 7.81
CA ALA A 110 -2.00 -10.12 8.00
C ALA A 110 -1.18 -11.38 8.31
N VAL A 111 -0.07 -11.59 7.60
CA VAL A 111 0.87 -12.69 7.84
C VAL A 111 1.53 -12.57 9.21
N LEU A 112 1.94 -11.36 9.63
CA LEU A 112 2.46 -11.13 10.99
C LEU A 112 1.46 -11.54 12.05
N ARG A 113 0.19 -11.11 11.95
CA ARG A 113 -0.86 -11.49 12.89
C ARG A 113 -1.00 -13.02 12.99
N GLN A 114 -0.97 -13.69 11.84
CA GLN A 114 -1.03 -15.16 11.80
C GLN A 114 0.19 -15.79 12.47
N GLY A 115 1.39 -15.24 12.24
CA GLY A 115 2.64 -15.72 12.85
C GLY A 115 2.67 -15.60 14.37
N LEU A 116 2.12 -14.50 14.90
CA LEU A 116 1.96 -14.30 16.34
C LEU A 116 0.99 -15.29 16.99
N GLY A 117 0.14 -15.98 16.19
CA GLY A 117 -0.87 -16.90 16.72
C GLY A 117 -2.12 -16.21 17.27
N THR A 118 -2.23 -14.90 17.12
CA THR A 118 -3.39 -14.12 17.55
C THR A 118 -4.45 -14.15 16.44
N GLN A 119 -5.47 -15.00 16.59
CA GLN A 119 -6.46 -15.24 15.52
C GLN A 119 -7.33 -14.01 15.19
N GLN A 120 -7.59 -13.13 16.17
CA GLN A 120 -8.55 -12.03 16.03
C GLN A 120 -8.00 -10.65 16.41
N THR A 121 -6.84 -10.55 17.04
CA THR A 121 -6.25 -9.29 17.48
C THR A 121 -4.87 -9.04 16.82
N PRO A 122 -4.63 -7.87 16.21
CA PRO A 122 -5.55 -6.76 15.95
C PRO A 122 -6.64 -7.12 14.92
N SER A 123 -7.81 -6.45 14.99
CA SER A 123 -8.93 -6.71 14.07
C SER A 123 -8.56 -6.36 12.62
N ASN A 124 -9.30 -6.90 11.64
CA ASN A 124 -9.06 -6.59 10.22
C ASN A 124 -9.17 -5.08 9.92
N GLN A 125 -10.05 -4.37 10.62
CA GLN A 125 -10.21 -2.92 10.47
C GLN A 125 -8.96 -2.16 10.93
N ILE A 126 -8.36 -2.57 12.06
CA ILE A 126 -7.12 -1.97 12.57
C ILE A 126 -5.98 -2.23 11.59
N LEU A 127 -5.83 -3.46 11.08
CA LEU A 127 -4.81 -3.79 10.09
C LEU A 127 -4.98 -3.00 8.80
N ALA A 128 -6.21 -2.89 8.30
CA ALA A 128 -6.51 -2.09 7.12
C ALA A 128 -6.24 -0.60 7.34
N GLY A 129 -6.58 -0.07 8.53
CA GLY A 129 -6.26 1.30 8.91
C GLY A 129 -4.75 1.56 8.96
N MET A 130 -3.98 0.67 9.59
CA MET A 130 -2.51 0.76 9.62
C MET A 130 -1.91 0.68 8.21
N ALA A 131 -2.40 -0.26 7.39
CA ALA A 131 -1.96 -0.39 6.00
C ALA A 131 -2.26 0.89 5.20
N LEU A 132 -3.44 1.49 5.40
CA LEU A 132 -3.82 2.73 4.73
C LEU A 132 -2.89 3.89 5.13
N PHE A 133 -2.65 4.10 6.43
CA PHE A 133 -1.76 5.17 6.89
C PHE A 133 -0.33 5.00 6.37
N LEU A 134 0.21 3.78 6.41
CA LEU A 134 1.54 3.53 5.88
C LEU A 134 1.59 3.70 4.36
N THR A 135 0.54 3.28 3.64
CA THR A 135 0.42 3.52 2.20
C THR A 135 0.40 5.00 1.87
N LEU A 136 -0.37 5.81 2.59
CA LEU A 136 -0.40 7.26 2.40
C LEU A 136 0.97 7.90 2.64
N PHE A 137 1.72 7.39 3.61
CA PHE A 137 3.08 7.85 3.88
C PHE A 137 4.03 7.50 2.72
N ILE A 138 4.00 6.26 2.24
CA ILE A 138 4.85 5.78 1.14
C ILE A 138 4.49 6.46 -0.18
N MET A 139 3.19 6.58 -0.49
CA MET A 139 2.68 7.16 -1.72
C MET A 139 2.66 8.70 -1.72
N GLY A 140 2.99 9.33 -0.59
CA GLY A 140 3.00 10.79 -0.46
C GLY A 140 3.71 11.52 -1.60
N PRO A 141 4.96 11.19 -1.96
CA PRO A 141 5.67 11.82 -3.08
C PRO A 141 5.01 11.56 -4.44
N VAL A 142 4.46 10.36 -4.68
CA VAL A 142 3.76 10.01 -5.93
C VAL A 142 2.48 10.83 -6.09
N VAL A 143 1.70 10.95 -5.01
CA VAL A 143 0.45 11.73 -5.00
C VAL A 143 0.73 13.23 -5.16
N SER A 144 1.80 13.77 -4.52
CA SER A 144 2.15 15.18 -4.70
C SER A 144 2.57 15.49 -6.14
N GLN A 145 3.35 14.62 -6.76
CA GLN A 145 3.72 14.76 -8.18
C GLN A 145 2.51 14.71 -9.11
N ALA A 146 1.60 13.76 -8.89
CA ALA A 146 0.37 13.65 -9.67
C ALA A 146 -0.52 14.90 -9.54
N TRP A 147 -0.57 15.48 -8.34
CA TRP A 147 -1.28 16.71 -8.09
C TRP A 147 -0.64 17.91 -8.81
N GLU A 148 0.66 18.11 -8.64
CA GLU A 148 1.39 19.25 -9.18
C GLU A 148 1.49 19.21 -10.71
N GLN A 149 1.67 18.03 -11.31
CA GLN A 149 1.86 17.91 -12.76
C GLN A 149 0.56 17.80 -13.56
N GLY A 150 -0.50 17.24 -12.94
CA GLY A 150 -1.74 16.95 -13.64
C GLY A 150 -2.94 17.70 -13.10
N ALA A 151 -3.29 17.51 -11.82
CA ALA A 151 -4.54 18.03 -11.27
C ALA A 151 -4.54 19.54 -11.07
N SER A 152 -3.45 20.14 -10.58
CA SER A 152 -3.36 21.58 -10.35
C SER A 152 -3.45 22.39 -11.66
N PRO A 153 -2.65 22.09 -12.73
CA PRO A 153 -2.74 22.79 -13.99
C PRO A 153 -4.10 22.64 -14.70
N TYR A 154 -4.77 21.50 -14.47
CA TYR A 154 -6.13 21.30 -14.99
C TYR A 154 -7.17 22.19 -14.30
N LEU A 155 -7.07 22.35 -12.97
CA LEU A 155 -7.96 23.21 -12.20
C LEU A 155 -7.71 24.71 -12.47
N GLU A 156 -6.53 25.06 -12.99
CA GLU A 156 -6.14 26.40 -13.39
C GLU A 156 -6.44 26.67 -14.89
N ASP A 157 -7.14 25.73 -15.56
CA ASP A 157 -7.46 25.80 -17.00
C ASP A 157 -6.24 25.91 -17.93
N GLU A 158 -5.05 25.51 -17.46
CA GLU A 158 -3.82 25.59 -18.28
C GLU A 158 -3.68 24.41 -19.25
N ILE A 159 -4.27 23.25 -18.92
CA ILE A 159 -4.16 22.03 -19.73
C ILE A 159 -5.53 21.37 -19.95
N GLY A 160 -5.69 20.72 -21.11
CA GLY A 160 -6.90 19.95 -21.43
C GLY A 160 -7.01 18.65 -20.64
N THR A 161 -8.21 18.09 -20.58
CA THR A 161 -8.55 16.88 -19.81
C THR A 161 -7.67 15.68 -20.15
N GLU A 162 -7.35 15.47 -21.42
CA GLU A 162 -6.52 14.34 -21.88
C GLU A 162 -5.09 14.43 -21.34
N VAL A 163 -4.48 15.60 -21.48
CA VAL A 163 -3.12 15.88 -20.97
C VAL A 163 -3.08 15.81 -19.44
N ALA A 164 -4.12 16.31 -18.77
CA ALA A 164 -4.25 16.24 -17.33
C ALA A 164 -4.30 14.79 -16.83
N PHE A 165 -5.08 13.93 -17.51
CA PHE A 165 -5.16 12.50 -17.19
C PHE A 165 -3.80 11.81 -17.36
N GLU A 166 -3.12 12.01 -18.49
CA GLU A 166 -1.79 11.44 -18.74
C GLU A 166 -0.78 11.85 -17.67
N ARG A 167 -0.71 13.15 -17.34
CA ARG A 167 0.22 13.67 -16.35
C ARG A 167 -0.12 13.23 -14.92
N THR A 168 -1.39 13.04 -14.62
CA THR A 168 -1.81 12.51 -13.29
C THR A 168 -1.46 11.04 -13.15
N VAL A 169 -1.59 10.25 -14.21
CA VAL A 169 -1.32 8.81 -14.18
C VAL A 169 0.18 8.50 -14.27
N ALA A 170 1.00 9.37 -14.88
CA ALA A 170 2.43 9.13 -15.09
C ALA A 170 3.21 8.79 -13.81
N PRO A 171 3.09 9.50 -12.67
CA PRO A 171 3.78 9.15 -11.43
C PRO A 171 3.37 7.79 -10.86
N PHE A 172 2.11 7.39 -11.00
CA PHE A 172 1.65 6.06 -10.60
C PHE A 172 2.20 4.96 -11.50
N ARG A 173 2.30 5.22 -12.80
CA ARG A 173 2.94 4.31 -13.76
C ARG A 173 4.40 4.09 -13.41
N GLU A 174 5.16 5.15 -13.15
CA GLU A 174 6.57 5.08 -12.77
C GLU A 174 6.74 4.29 -11.46
N PHE A 175 5.90 4.56 -10.46
CA PHE A 175 5.89 3.78 -9.22
C PHE A 175 5.61 2.29 -9.46
N MET A 176 4.59 1.94 -10.25
CA MET A 176 4.28 0.54 -10.55
C MET A 176 5.42 -0.14 -11.31
N LEU A 177 6.03 0.55 -12.29
CA LEU A 177 7.16 0.01 -13.05
C LEU A 177 8.38 -0.26 -12.16
N SER A 178 8.71 0.65 -11.25
CA SER A 178 9.84 0.48 -10.33
C SER A 178 9.67 -0.71 -9.38
N GLN A 179 8.43 -1.08 -9.05
CA GLN A 179 8.12 -2.18 -8.13
C GLN A 179 7.79 -3.50 -8.85
N THR A 180 7.59 -3.47 -10.17
CA THR A 180 7.25 -4.68 -10.96
C THR A 180 8.51 -5.40 -11.38
N ARG A 181 8.55 -6.72 -11.16
CA ARG A 181 9.64 -7.59 -11.61
C ARG A 181 9.57 -7.80 -13.12
N GLU A 182 10.71 -7.75 -13.78
CA GLU A 182 10.81 -8.00 -15.23
C GLU A 182 10.20 -9.35 -15.64
N SER A 183 10.38 -10.39 -14.81
CA SER A 183 9.81 -11.71 -15.07
C SER A 183 8.28 -11.73 -15.07
N ASP A 184 7.66 -10.91 -14.22
CA ASP A 184 6.19 -10.84 -14.14
C ASP A 184 5.64 -9.99 -15.29
N LEU A 185 6.36 -8.94 -15.67
CA LEU A 185 6.04 -8.15 -16.84
C LEU A 185 6.13 -8.97 -18.12
N ALA A 186 7.22 -9.76 -18.28
CA ALA A 186 7.40 -10.65 -19.42
C ALA A 186 6.29 -11.71 -19.50
N LEU A 187 5.87 -12.29 -18.37
CA LEU A 187 4.77 -13.24 -18.33
C LEU A 187 3.49 -12.66 -18.93
N PHE A 188 3.09 -11.45 -18.54
CA PHE A 188 1.89 -10.82 -19.07
C PHE A 188 2.05 -10.33 -20.51
N ALA A 189 3.26 -9.94 -20.92
CA ALA A 189 3.56 -9.63 -22.31
C ALA A 189 3.38 -10.87 -23.22
N ASP A 190 3.87 -12.04 -22.78
CA ASP A 190 3.72 -13.30 -23.51
C ASP A 190 2.24 -13.72 -23.59
N LEU A 191 1.48 -13.59 -22.49
CA LEU A 191 0.04 -13.88 -22.47
C LEU A 191 -0.78 -12.94 -23.37
N SER A 192 -0.30 -11.71 -23.60
CA SER A 192 -0.97 -10.74 -24.48
C SER A 192 -0.61 -10.87 -25.97
N GLY A 193 0.08 -11.96 -26.36
CA GLY A 193 0.46 -12.21 -27.75
C GLY A 193 1.93 -11.98 -28.07
N GLY A 194 2.80 -11.98 -27.05
CA GLY A 194 4.25 -11.88 -27.21
C GLY A 194 4.75 -10.49 -27.64
N GLN A 195 4.03 -9.45 -27.31
CA GLN A 195 4.43 -8.07 -27.59
C GLN A 195 5.72 -7.73 -26.81
N ARG A 196 6.73 -7.26 -27.55
CA ARG A 196 7.97 -6.75 -26.97
C ARG A 196 7.89 -5.22 -26.93
N PHE A 197 8.03 -4.66 -25.74
CA PHE A 197 8.06 -3.21 -25.54
C PHE A 197 9.52 -2.76 -25.51
N ASN A 198 9.85 -1.75 -26.31
CA ASN A 198 11.22 -1.21 -26.36
C ASN A 198 11.46 -0.15 -25.28
N ARG A 199 10.40 0.46 -24.77
CA ARG A 199 10.44 1.48 -23.72
C ARG A 199 9.45 1.15 -22.61
N PRO A 200 9.77 1.47 -21.36
CA PRO A 200 8.84 1.31 -20.23
C PRO A 200 7.52 2.08 -20.44
N ASP A 201 7.58 3.23 -21.13
CA ASP A 201 6.40 4.07 -21.38
C ASP A 201 5.41 3.45 -22.38
N ASP A 202 5.88 2.53 -23.24
CA ASP A 202 5.05 1.87 -24.24
C ASP A 202 4.17 0.76 -23.64
N ILE A 203 4.40 0.38 -22.38
CA ILE A 203 3.68 -0.72 -21.72
C ILE A 203 2.27 -0.26 -21.36
N PRO A 204 1.19 -0.88 -21.88
CA PRO A 204 -0.17 -0.49 -21.54
C PRO A 204 -0.48 -0.77 -20.07
N LEU A 205 -1.28 0.10 -19.43
CA LEU A 205 -1.70 -0.08 -18.03
C LEU A 205 -2.46 -1.39 -17.80
N THR A 206 -3.17 -1.88 -18.80
CA THR A 206 -3.89 -3.17 -18.77
C THR A 206 -2.98 -4.36 -18.55
N LEU A 207 -1.72 -4.25 -18.93
CA LEU A 207 -0.67 -5.25 -18.73
C LEU A 207 0.12 -4.96 -17.46
N LEU A 208 0.42 -3.69 -17.22
CA LEU A 208 1.23 -3.26 -16.07
C LEU A 208 0.53 -3.52 -14.73
N ILE A 209 -0.76 -3.21 -14.60
CA ILE A 209 -1.48 -3.37 -13.34
C ILE A 209 -1.48 -4.83 -12.86
N PRO A 210 -1.87 -5.86 -13.65
CA PRO A 210 -1.83 -7.23 -13.18
C PRO A 210 -0.40 -7.74 -12.92
N ALA A 211 0.59 -7.32 -13.71
CA ALA A 211 2.00 -7.66 -13.48
C ALA A 211 2.49 -7.09 -12.13
N PHE A 212 2.16 -5.83 -11.85
CA PHE A 212 2.46 -5.16 -10.59
C PHE A 212 1.81 -5.90 -9.40
N VAL A 213 0.51 -6.21 -9.47
CA VAL A 213 -0.19 -6.91 -8.38
C VAL A 213 0.46 -8.25 -8.06
N ILE A 214 0.84 -9.04 -9.07
CA ILE A 214 1.53 -10.32 -8.85
C ILE A 214 2.92 -10.11 -8.25
N SER A 215 3.68 -9.11 -8.70
CA SER A 215 4.97 -8.75 -8.12
C SER A 215 4.84 -8.33 -6.66
N GLU A 216 3.83 -7.53 -6.33
CA GLU A 216 3.52 -7.11 -4.96
C GLU A 216 3.15 -8.30 -4.06
N LEU A 217 2.32 -9.23 -4.56
CA LEU A 217 1.96 -10.46 -3.85
C LEU A 217 3.19 -11.31 -3.55
N LYS A 218 4.05 -11.55 -4.55
CA LYS A 218 5.30 -12.32 -4.38
C LYS A 218 6.21 -11.67 -3.33
N THR A 219 6.39 -10.36 -3.41
CA THR A 219 7.23 -9.60 -2.47
C THR A 219 6.64 -9.62 -1.07
N ALA A 220 5.32 -9.43 -0.93
CA ALA A 220 4.62 -9.50 0.35
C ALA A 220 4.76 -10.88 1.02
N PHE A 221 4.63 -11.96 0.25
CA PHE A 221 4.82 -13.31 0.77
C PHE A 221 6.28 -13.60 1.13
N GLN A 222 7.25 -13.08 0.38
CA GLN A 222 8.67 -13.21 0.74
C GLN A 222 8.99 -12.51 2.06
N ILE A 223 8.56 -11.26 2.21
CA ILE A 223 8.73 -10.51 3.46
C ILE A 223 7.99 -11.22 4.62
N GLY A 224 6.74 -11.61 4.38
CA GLY A 224 5.92 -12.30 5.36
C GLY A 224 6.54 -13.62 5.81
N PHE A 225 7.09 -14.40 4.89
CA PHE A 225 7.80 -15.65 5.23
C PHE A 225 9.02 -15.41 6.11
N LEU A 226 9.82 -14.40 5.83
CA LEU A 226 10.97 -14.03 6.65
C LEU A 226 10.56 -13.65 8.08
N ILE A 227 9.44 -12.96 8.23
CA ILE A 227 8.87 -12.57 9.53
C ILE A 227 8.34 -13.80 10.27
N LEU A 228 7.82 -14.81 9.57
CA LEU A 228 7.30 -16.04 10.19
C LEU A 228 8.40 -16.94 10.77
N ILE A 229 9.60 -16.95 10.21
CA ILE A 229 10.69 -17.86 10.62
C ILE A 229 10.93 -17.86 12.13
N PRO A 230 11.14 -16.73 12.83
CA PRO A 230 11.38 -16.72 14.27
C PRO A 230 10.20 -17.28 15.07
N PHE A 231 8.98 -17.04 14.62
CA PHE A 231 7.78 -17.57 15.29
C PHE A 231 7.61 -19.08 15.10
N LEU A 232 7.95 -19.60 13.91
CA LEU A 232 7.97 -21.04 13.64
C LEU A 232 9.02 -21.76 14.48
N VAL A 233 10.19 -21.16 14.70
CA VAL A 233 11.22 -21.72 15.56
C VAL A 233 10.72 -21.84 17.00
N ILE A 234 10.03 -20.82 17.53
CA ILE A 234 9.43 -20.87 18.87
C ILE A 234 8.39 -21.98 18.95
N ASP A 235 7.51 -22.11 17.95
CA ASP A 235 6.50 -23.18 17.90
C ASP A 235 7.16 -24.56 17.94
N LEU A 236 8.22 -24.76 17.16
CA LEU A 236 8.94 -26.03 17.09
C LEU A 236 9.59 -26.39 18.44
N VAL A 237 10.25 -25.40 19.07
CA VAL A 237 10.89 -25.62 20.40
C VAL A 237 9.84 -25.97 21.45
N VAL A 238 8.75 -25.21 21.53
CA VAL A 238 7.66 -25.44 22.49
C VAL A 238 7.04 -26.83 22.25
N ALA A 239 6.76 -27.18 20.98
CA ALA A 239 6.21 -28.47 20.63
C ALA A 239 7.15 -29.63 21.04
N SER A 240 8.45 -29.53 20.80
CA SER A 240 9.43 -30.55 21.16
C SER A 240 9.52 -30.75 22.66
N VAL A 241 9.48 -29.69 23.47
CA VAL A 241 9.47 -29.74 24.93
C VAL A 241 8.20 -30.41 25.44
N LEU A 242 7.01 -30.01 24.96
CA LEU A 242 5.74 -30.62 25.38
C LEU A 242 5.66 -32.11 25.05
N MET A 243 6.14 -32.51 23.86
CA MET A 243 6.20 -33.94 23.48
C MET A 243 7.15 -34.71 24.35
N SER A 244 8.31 -34.17 24.73
CA SER A 244 9.28 -34.82 25.60
C SER A 244 8.73 -35.04 27.01
N MET A 245 7.83 -34.18 27.50
CA MET A 245 7.13 -34.31 28.79
C MET A 245 5.89 -35.19 28.70
N GLY A 246 5.56 -35.76 27.54
CA GLY A 246 4.39 -36.61 27.34
C GLY A 246 3.05 -35.88 27.30
N MET A 247 3.06 -34.55 27.22
CA MET A 247 1.85 -33.71 27.18
C MET A 247 1.30 -33.56 25.76
N VAL A 248 0.94 -34.67 25.12
CA VAL A 248 0.48 -34.70 23.71
C VAL A 248 -0.88 -34.03 23.51
N MET A 249 -1.70 -33.92 24.56
CA MET A 249 -3.04 -33.32 24.47
C MET A 249 -3.06 -31.77 24.54
N LEU A 250 -1.95 -31.14 24.92
CA LEU A 250 -1.86 -29.68 24.97
C LEU A 250 -1.47 -29.13 23.62
N SER A 251 -2.21 -28.11 23.15
CA SER A 251 -1.88 -27.44 21.90
C SER A 251 -0.60 -26.60 22.05
N PRO A 252 0.48 -26.90 21.30
CA PRO A 252 1.72 -26.14 21.38
C PRO A 252 1.51 -24.66 21.00
N LEU A 253 0.55 -24.36 20.13
CA LEU A 253 0.24 -23.01 19.67
C LEU A 253 -0.21 -22.09 20.80
N ILE A 254 -1.02 -22.61 21.75
CA ILE A 254 -1.51 -21.82 22.88
C ILE A 254 -0.37 -21.54 23.87
N ILE A 255 0.52 -22.51 24.07
CA ILE A 255 1.65 -22.39 25.01
C ILE A 255 2.75 -21.48 24.42
N SER A 256 2.94 -21.46 23.07
CA SER A 256 3.96 -20.65 22.43
C SER A 256 3.58 -19.16 22.30
N LEU A 257 2.27 -18.84 22.34
CA LEU A 257 1.75 -17.49 22.14
C LEU A 257 2.39 -16.44 23.06
N PRO A 258 2.47 -16.62 24.40
CA PRO A 258 3.11 -15.63 25.27
C PRO A 258 4.60 -15.42 24.96
N PHE A 259 5.32 -16.45 24.55
CA PHE A 259 6.73 -16.36 24.19
C PHE A 259 6.92 -15.57 22.88
N LYS A 260 6.04 -15.76 21.89
CA LYS A 260 6.03 -15.01 20.64
C LYS A 260 5.76 -13.52 20.88
N LEU A 261 4.74 -13.20 21.69
CA LEU A 261 4.42 -11.81 22.02
C LEU A 261 5.57 -11.15 22.79
N MET A 262 6.16 -11.85 23.75
CA MET A 262 7.30 -11.32 24.51
C MET A 262 8.50 -11.06 23.59
N LEU A 263 8.84 -11.99 22.70
CA LEU A 263 9.91 -11.80 21.72
C LEU A 263 9.64 -10.56 20.82
N PHE A 264 8.42 -10.46 20.30
CA PHE A 264 8.02 -9.38 19.41
C PHE A 264 8.13 -8.00 20.07
N VAL A 265 7.74 -7.90 21.36
CA VAL A 265 7.87 -6.67 22.13
C VAL A 265 9.33 -6.35 22.46
N LEU A 266 10.13 -7.35 22.85
CA LEU A 266 11.55 -7.16 23.20
C LEU A 266 12.40 -6.66 22.02
N VAL A 267 12.04 -7.05 20.80
CA VAL A 267 12.77 -6.66 19.56
C VAL A 267 12.24 -5.35 18.98
N ASP A 268 11.22 -4.72 19.62
CA ASP A 268 10.47 -3.61 19.06
C ASP A 268 9.93 -3.94 17.64
N GLY A 269 9.21 -5.05 17.57
CA GLY A 269 8.77 -5.64 16.32
C GLY A 269 7.91 -4.71 15.46
N TRP A 270 7.14 -3.80 16.06
CA TRP A 270 6.35 -2.83 15.31
C TRP A 270 7.22 -1.81 14.57
N ALA A 271 8.19 -1.22 15.24
CA ALA A 271 9.10 -0.25 14.63
C ALA A 271 9.95 -0.91 13.52
N LEU A 272 10.47 -2.12 13.79
CA LEU A 272 11.23 -2.89 12.81
C LEU A 272 10.40 -3.23 11.57
N LEU A 273 9.14 -3.65 11.75
CA LEU A 273 8.24 -4.00 10.66
C LEU A 273 7.91 -2.78 9.79
N MET A 274 7.50 -1.66 10.42
CA MET A 274 7.14 -0.45 9.70
C MET A 274 8.32 0.14 8.93
N SER A 275 9.50 0.17 9.54
CA SER A 275 10.72 0.65 8.87
C SER A 275 11.14 -0.26 7.71
N THR A 276 11.06 -1.58 7.87
CA THR A 276 11.39 -2.55 6.82
C THR A 276 10.41 -2.46 5.65
N LEU A 277 9.11 -2.34 5.95
CA LEU A 277 8.09 -2.16 4.91
C LEU A 277 8.31 -0.86 4.13
N ALA A 278 8.51 0.26 4.81
CA ALA A 278 8.77 1.54 4.16
C ALA A 278 10.06 1.48 3.31
N ALA A 279 11.14 0.90 3.84
CA ALA A 279 12.41 0.74 3.13
C ALA A 279 12.30 -0.16 1.90
N SER A 280 11.39 -1.14 1.90
CA SER A 280 11.21 -2.07 0.77
C SER A 280 10.69 -1.39 -0.50
N PHE A 281 10.12 -0.19 -0.41
CA PHE A 281 9.65 0.61 -1.54
C PHE A 281 10.68 1.65 -2.02
N VAL A 282 11.69 1.96 -1.21
CA VAL A 282 12.76 2.91 -1.55
C VAL A 282 13.92 2.21 -2.25
N ALA A 283 14.07 0.90 -2.01
CA ALA A 283 15.17 0.09 -2.52
C ALA A 283 14.88 -0.55 -3.90
N GLY A 284 13.71 -0.30 -4.48
CA GLY A 284 13.28 -0.83 -5.79
C GLY A 284 13.70 0.03 -6.97
#